data_95a203c7a2b8dbfbac49239d946aad12
#
_entry.id   95a203c7a2b8dbfbac49239d946aad12
#
_cell.length_a   1.000
_cell.length_b   1.000
_cell.length_c   1.000
_cell.angle_alpha   90.00
_cell.angle_beta   90.00
_cell.angle_gamma   90.00
#
_symmetry.space_group_name_H-M   'P 1'
#
loop_
_entity.id
_entity.type
_entity.pdbx_description
1 polymer ?
#
loop_
_entity_poly.entity_id
_entity_poly.type
_entity_poly.pdbx_seq_one_letter_code
_entity_poly.pdbx_strand_id
1 'polypeptide(L)'
;MRNWFDRVVLQTKSTRTYPLASGEQVIQPFSFTPLILLVLLILIAIAWDATSIRLDILWQRFSNFFDILLRMNNPDWSYLERVQGPMLDTIQMSFLGSLLGSLFSLPVAFLASANINKNKFLLWLTRLILSVFRTLPVLVYAAILALIFGFGTLAGTLAIMMFTFAIMSKMLYEVIETIDLGAYTAVESTGSTKPTAFVTAILPQILPAYLSLSLYSFEINIRYAAILGWVGAGGIGLLMDDRMSWRAYNDVFVILLVLFLIVVSIEQLSRYVRKRLA
;
A
#
# COMPACT_ATOMS: atom_id res chain seq x y z
N MET A 1 6.32 45.35 -1.28
CA MET A 1 6.89 44.35 -2.23
C MET A 1 5.93 43.98 -3.38
N ARG A 2 4.64 44.28 -3.29
CA ARG A 2 3.63 43.97 -4.32
C ARG A 2 3.77 44.81 -5.59
N ASN A 3 4.26 46.06 -5.49
CA ASN A 3 4.31 47.00 -6.61
C ASN A 3 5.48 46.82 -7.59
N TRP A 4 6.48 46.03 -7.31
CA TRP A 4 7.60 45.77 -8.24
C TRP A 4 7.26 44.62 -9.20
N PHE A 5 6.62 43.57 -8.70
CA PHE A 5 6.15 42.44 -9.53
C PHE A 5 5.10 42.91 -10.57
N ASP A 6 4.17 43.77 -10.18
CA ASP A 6 3.13 44.28 -11.08
C ASP A 6 3.70 45.14 -12.20
N ARG A 7 4.79 45.87 -11.98
CA ARG A 7 5.43 46.69 -13.02
C ARG A 7 6.26 45.91 -14.04
N VAL A 8 6.89 44.81 -13.62
CA VAL A 8 7.69 43.96 -14.51
C VAL A 8 6.79 43.09 -15.39
N VAL A 9 5.67 42.61 -14.85
CA VAL A 9 4.70 41.77 -15.58
C VAL A 9 3.88 42.55 -16.60
N LEU A 10 3.62 43.85 -16.36
CA LEU A 10 2.80 44.69 -17.26
C LEU A 10 3.56 45.29 -18.45
N GLN A 11 4.91 45.16 -18.50
CA GLN A 11 5.71 45.67 -19.63
C GLN A 11 6.00 44.65 -20.73
N THR A 12 5.62 43.40 -20.59
CA THR A 12 5.78 42.41 -21.65
C THR A 12 4.54 42.43 -22.56
N LYS A 13 4.67 43.07 -23.69
CA LYS A 13 3.68 43.18 -24.77
C LYS A 13 3.14 41.80 -25.18
N SER A 14 1.96 41.46 -24.75
CA SER A 14 0.89 40.66 -25.41
C SER A 14 -0.24 40.32 -24.44
N THR A 15 -0.82 41.37 -23.82
CA THR A 15 -2.08 41.20 -23.09
C THR A 15 -3.23 41.23 -24.09
N ARG A 16 -3.81 40.11 -24.41
CA ARG A 16 -5.09 40.07 -25.14
C ARG A 16 -6.18 40.48 -24.16
N THR A 17 -6.84 41.62 -24.50
CA THR A 17 -8.02 42.08 -23.78
C THR A 17 -9.26 41.51 -24.47
N TYR A 18 -10.18 40.98 -23.72
CA TYR A 18 -11.48 40.50 -24.20
C TYR A 18 -12.57 41.40 -23.65
N PRO A 19 -13.42 42.00 -24.52
CA PRO A 19 -14.57 42.77 -24.06
C PRO A 19 -15.63 41.79 -23.51
N LEU A 20 -16.07 42.04 -22.28
CA LEU A 20 -17.25 41.38 -21.70
C LEU A 20 -18.52 42.09 -22.22
N ALA A 21 -19.64 41.33 -22.20
CA ALA A 21 -20.96 41.87 -22.55
C ALA A 21 -21.41 43.06 -21.66
N SER A 22 -20.76 43.26 -20.51
CA SER A 22 -20.91 44.37 -19.58
C SER A 22 -20.15 45.65 -19.97
N GLY A 23 -19.33 45.60 -21.04
CA GLY A 23 -18.45 46.72 -21.44
C GLY A 23 -17.10 46.76 -20.70
N GLU A 24 -16.85 45.92 -19.73
CA GLU A 24 -15.58 45.81 -19.02
C GLU A 24 -14.56 45.02 -19.86
N GLN A 25 -13.30 45.46 -19.85
CA GLN A 25 -12.18 44.75 -20.49
C GLN A 25 -11.47 43.88 -19.47
N VAL A 26 -11.47 42.57 -19.70
CA VAL A 26 -10.70 41.60 -18.87
C VAL A 26 -9.35 41.33 -19.52
N ILE A 27 -8.29 41.56 -18.77
CA ILE A 27 -6.92 41.29 -19.20
C ILE A 27 -6.65 39.78 -18.94
N GLN A 28 -6.31 39.05 -20.00
CA GLN A 28 -5.91 37.65 -19.85
C GLN A 28 -4.61 37.58 -19.03
N PRO A 29 -4.59 36.87 -17.88
CA PRO A 29 -3.35 36.72 -17.13
C PRO A 29 -2.31 35.93 -17.95
N PHE A 30 -1.03 36.29 -17.77
CA PHE A 30 0.07 35.58 -18.43
C PHE A 30 0.01 34.09 -18.07
N SER A 31 -0.14 33.26 -19.11
CA SER A 31 -0.18 31.81 -18.92
C SER A 31 1.25 31.25 -18.81
N PHE A 32 1.60 30.68 -17.65
CA PHE A 32 2.85 29.97 -17.46
C PHE A 32 2.83 28.57 -18.09
N THR A 33 1.72 28.15 -18.69
CA THR A 33 1.54 26.83 -19.31
C THR A 33 2.65 26.48 -20.31
N PRO A 34 3.04 27.35 -21.26
CA PRO A 34 4.11 27.02 -22.20
C PRO A 34 5.48 26.88 -21.52
N LEU A 35 5.75 27.66 -20.49
CA LEU A 35 6.99 27.53 -19.70
C LEU A 35 7.02 26.23 -18.92
N ILE A 36 5.89 25.85 -18.28
CA ILE A 36 5.76 24.60 -17.56
C ILE A 36 5.94 23.40 -18.52
N LEU A 37 5.33 23.46 -19.71
CA LEU A 37 5.50 22.44 -20.73
C LEU A 37 6.95 22.33 -21.21
N LEU A 38 7.63 23.45 -21.41
CA LEU A 38 9.04 23.46 -21.78
C LEU A 38 9.91 22.82 -20.71
N VAL A 39 9.71 23.18 -19.44
CA VAL A 39 10.44 22.58 -18.30
C VAL A 39 10.16 21.08 -18.21
N LEU A 40 8.90 20.68 -18.37
CA LEU A 40 8.52 19.25 -18.39
C LEU A 40 9.21 18.50 -19.53
N LEU A 41 9.26 19.05 -20.75
CA LEU A 41 9.94 18.43 -21.87
C LEU A 41 11.44 18.29 -21.63
N ILE A 42 12.09 19.29 -21.06
CA ILE A 42 13.51 19.25 -20.68
C ILE A 42 13.73 18.15 -19.61
N LEU A 43 12.90 18.09 -18.58
CA LEU A 43 13.00 17.06 -17.55
C LEU A 43 12.79 15.65 -18.12
N ILE A 44 11.83 15.47 -19.04
CA ILE A 44 11.61 14.21 -19.73
C ILE A 44 12.85 13.82 -20.57
N ALA A 45 13.43 14.78 -21.31
CA ALA A 45 14.62 14.53 -22.12
C ALA A 45 15.83 14.11 -21.25
N ILE A 46 16.05 14.79 -20.12
CA ILE A 46 17.10 14.46 -19.17
C ILE A 46 16.85 13.07 -18.55
N ALA A 47 15.59 12.79 -18.13
CA ALA A 47 15.23 11.49 -17.57
C ALA A 47 15.38 10.36 -18.59
N TRP A 48 15.06 10.62 -19.84
CA TRP A 48 15.20 9.69 -20.95
C TRP A 48 16.66 9.28 -21.15
N ASP A 49 17.54 10.26 -21.20
CA ASP A 49 18.98 10.03 -21.33
C ASP A 49 19.56 9.31 -20.10
N ALA A 50 19.22 9.78 -18.90
CA ALA A 50 19.67 9.20 -17.63
C ALA A 50 19.23 7.75 -17.43
N THR A 51 18.01 7.39 -17.88
CA THR A 51 17.49 6.02 -17.79
C THR A 51 17.93 5.11 -18.92
N SER A 52 18.70 5.63 -19.89
CA SER A 52 19.21 4.87 -21.05
C SER A 52 18.12 4.09 -21.78
N ILE A 53 16.92 4.67 -21.92
CA ILE A 53 15.79 4.04 -22.59
C ILE A 53 16.15 3.80 -24.07
N ARG A 54 16.22 2.53 -24.45
CA ARG A 54 16.53 2.09 -25.80
C ARG A 54 15.32 1.50 -26.47
N LEU A 55 14.63 2.31 -27.28
CA LEU A 55 13.45 1.88 -28.03
C LEU A 55 13.78 0.80 -29.09
N ASP A 56 15.01 0.83 -29.61
CA ASP A 56 15.51 -0.21 -30.53
C ASP A 56 15.48 -1.60 -29.87
N ILE A 57 15.96 -1.71 -28.63
CA ILE A 57 15.92 -2.97 -27.87
C ILE A 57 14.49 -3.38 -27.55
N LEU A 58 13.64 -2.42 -27.15
CA LEU A 58 12.24 -2.70 -26.88
C LEU A 58 11.56 -3.31 -28.10
N TRP A 59 11.78 -2.73 -29.29
CA TRP A 59 11.18 -3.21 -30.53
C TRP A 59 11.71 -4.56 -30.96
N GLN A 60 13.03 -4.76 -30.87
CA GLN A 60 13.67 -6.04 -31.22
C GLN A 60 13.23 -7.19 -30.32
N ARG A 61 12.98 -6.91 -29.02
CA ARG A 61 12.60 -7.91 -28.03
C ARG A 61 11.10 -8.04 -27.82
N PHE A 62 10.31 -7.26 -28.51
CA PHE A 62 8.84 -7.28 -28.37
C PHE A 62 8.25 -8.65 -28.75
N SER A 63 8.86 -9.34 -29.73
CA SER A 63 8.47 -10.71 -30.08
C SER A 63 8.64 -11.69 -28.92
N ASN A 64 9.66 -11.53 -28.07
CA ASN A 64 9.88 -12.41 -26.92
C ASN A 64 8.70 -12.42 -25.93
N PHE A 65 7.96 -11.31 -25.85
CA PHE A 65 6.74 -11.23 -25.05
C PHE A 65 5.69 -12.23 -25.55
N PHE A 66 5.46 -12.27 -26.85
CA PHE A 66 4.52 -13.22 -27.46
C PHE A 66 5.03 -14.66 -27.34
N ASP A 67 6.33 -14.88 -27.49
CA ASP A 67 6.92 -16.21 -27.34
C ASP A 67 6.71 -16.77 -25.92
N ILE A 68 6.84 -15.95 -24.89
CA ILE A 68 6.55 -16.33 -23.51
C ILE A 68 5.06 -16.68 -23.36
N LEU A 69 4.15 -15.83 -23.86
CA LEU A 69 2.71 -16.08 -23.79
C LEU A 69 2.32 -17.36 -24.52
N LEU A 70 2.90 -17.62 -25.69
CA LEU A 70 2.65 -18.84 -26.45
C LEU A 70 3.13 -20.09 -25.69
N ARG A 71 4.27 -20.02 -25.02
CA ARG A 71 4.74 -21.13 -24.15
C ARG A 71 3.81 -21.33 -22.96
N MET A 72 3.26 -20.28 -22.38
CA MET A 72 2.28 -20.35 -21.29
C MET A 72 0.92 -20.93 -21.75
N ASN A 73 0.61 -20.90 -23.06
CA ASN A 73 -0.66 -21.39 -23.59
C ASN A 73 -0.79 -22.95 -23.59
N ASN A 74 0.25 -23.67 -23.20
CA ASN A 74 0.21 -25.12 -23.02
C ASN A 74 0.49 -25.48 -21.55
N PRO A 75 -0.46 -25.28 -20.61
CA PRO A 75 -0.25 -25.47 -19.19
C PRO A 75 -0.03 -26.93 -18.82
N ASP A 76 0.91 -27.19 -17.93
CA ASP A 76 1.07 -28.50 -17.33
C ASP A 76 0.14 -28.65 -16.11
N TRP A 77 -1.04 -29.21 -16.35
CA TRP A 77 -2.04 -29.40 -15.29
C TRP A 77 -1.58 -30.40 -14.20
N SER A 78 -0.62 -31.29 -14.49
CA SER A 78 -0.06 -32.18 -13.49
C SER A 78 0.68 -31.42 -12.37
N TYR A 79 1.14 -30.19 -12.69
CA TYR A 79 1.83 -29.31 -11.75
C TYR A 79 0.90 -28.76 -10.64
N LEU A 80 -0.43 -28.86 -10.82
CA LEU A 80 -1.43 -28.39 -9.86
C LEU A 80 -1.25 -29.05 -8.46
N GLU A 81 -0.87 -30.31 -8.41
CA GLU A 81 -0.61 -31.00 -7.15
C GLU A 81 0.54 -30.38 -6.34
N ARG A 82 1.58 -29.89 -7.05
CA ARG A 82 2.74 -29.23 -6.43
C ARG A 82 2.46 -27.82 -5.95
N VAL A 83 1.46 -27.15 -6.51
CA VAL A 83 1.06 -25.79 -6.16
C VAL A 83 0.28 -25.73 -4.86
N GLN A 84 -0.45 -26.81 -4.48
CA GLN A 84 -1.38 -26.80 -3.34
C GLN A 84 -0.68 -26.52 -2.01
N GLY A 85 0.43 -27.20 -1.71
CA GLY A 85 1.19 -27.01 -0.48
C GLY A 85 1.71 -25.55 -0.32
N PRO A 86 2.55 -25.07 -1.25
CA PRO A 86 3.04 -23.68 -1.21
C PRO A 86 1.94 -22.62 -1.22
N MET A 87 0.78 -22.90 -1.83
CA MET A 87 -0.35 -21.99 -1.81
C MET A 87 -1.01 -21.92 -0.44
N LEU A 88 -1.18 -23.07 0.24
CA LEU A 88 -1.67 -23.12 1.62
C LEU A 88 -0.71 -22.39 2.56
N ASP A 89 0.59 -22.57 2.41
CA ASP A 89 1.61 -21.84 3.17
C ASP A 89 1.45 -20.33 2.99
N THR A 90 1.21 -19.88 1.75
CA THR A 90 0.99 -18.45 1.42
C THR A 90 -0.26 -17.90 2.11
N ILE A 91 -1.35 -18.66 2.12
CA ILE A 91 -2.60 -18.25 2.79
C ILE A 91 -2.39 -18.21 4.30
N GLN A 92 -1.76 -19.23 4.88
CA GLN A 92 -1.53 -19.34 6.32
C GLN A 92 -0.62 -18.21 6.83
N MET A 93 0.51 -17.94 6.16
CA MET A 93 1.41 -16.86 6.57
C MET A 93 0.77 -15.47 6.40
N SER A 94 -0.04 -15.29 5.34
CA SER A 94 -0.76 -14.03 5.13
C SER A 94 -1.84 -13.82 6.20
N PHE A 95 -2.57 -14.89 6.54
CA PHE A 95 -3.61 -14.84 7.56
C PHE A 95 -3.03 -14.57 8.94
N LEU A 96 -2.03 -15.38 9.37
CA LEU A 96 -1.39 -15.23 10.68
C LEU A 96 -0.68 -13.88 10.81
N GLY A 97 0.08 -13.46 9.80
CA GLY A 97 0.78 -12.19 9.80
C GLY A 97 -0.19 -11.01 9.88
N SER A 98 -1.28 -11.04 9.12
CA SER A 98 -2.32 -10.01 9.15
C SER A 98 -3.06 -9.98 10.48
N LEU A 99 -3.43 -11.14 11.01
CA LEU A 99 -4.13 -11.28 12.28
C LEU A 99 -3.31 -10.73 13.44
N LEU A 100 -2.06 -11.18 13.56
CA LEU A 100 -1.15 -10.73 14.62
C LEU A 100 -0.81 -9.24 14.49
N GLY A 101 -0.50 -8.79 13.26
CA GLY A 101 -0.22 -7.39 12.99
C GLY A 101 -1.40 -6.47 13.35
N SER A 102 -2.61 -6.87 12.98
CA SER A 102 -3.84 -6.15 13.33
C SER A 102 -4.09 -6.14 14.84
N LEU A 103 -3.90 -7.27 15.51
CA LEU A 103 -4.10 -7.39 16.96
C LEU A 103 -3.15 -6.46 17.74
N PHE A 104 -1.86 -6.48 17.41
CA PHE A 104 -0.87 -5.62 18.06
C PHE A 104 -1.05 -4.13 17.70
N SER A 105 -1.73 -3.81 16.61
CA SER A 105 -2.00 -2.42 16.23
C SER A 105 -2.97 -1.71 17.17
N LEU A 106 -3.91 -2.43 17.80
CA LEU A 106 -4.93 -1.85 18.69
C LEU A 106 -4.35 -1.04 19.86
N PRO A 107 -3.48 -1.61 20.72
CA PRO A 107 -2.91 -0.85 21.84
C PRO A 107 -2.02 0.30 21.37
N VAL A 108 -1.33 0.14 20.26
CA VAL A 108 -0.47 1.20 19.73
C VAL A 108 -1.28 2.33 19.10
N ALA A 109 -2.37 2.02 18.40
CA ALA A 109 -3.29 3.03 17.87
C ALA A 109 -3.92 3.87 19.00
N PHE A 110 -4.28 3.25 20.14
CA PHE A 110 -4.71 3.97 21.34
C PHE A 110 -3.66 4.98 21.83
N LEU A 111 -2.39 4.58 21.92
CA LEU A 111 -1.29 5.44 22.33
C LEU A 111 -0.97 6.53 21.30
N ALA A 112 -1.18 6.26 20.02
CA ALA A 112 -0.91 7.17 18.92
C ALA A 112 -2.04 8.18 18.63
N SER A 113 -3.22 8.03 19.28
CA SER A 113 -4.39 8.91 19.05
C SER A 113 -4.26 10.21 19.86
N ALA A 114 -4.24 11.37 19.20
CA ALA A 114 -4.04 12.67 19.81
C ALA A 114 -5.24 13.16 20.64
N ASN A 115 -6.43 12.68 20.31
CA ASN A 115 -7.67 12.99 21.05
C ASN A 115 -7.70 12.29 22.43
N ILE A 116 -7.04 11.14 22.60
CA ILE A 116 -7.00 10.34 23.82
C ILE A 116 -5.72 10.60 24.61
N ASN A 117 -4.58 10.50 23.94
CA ASN A 117 -3.26 10.65 24.58
C ASN A 117 -2.85 12.12 24.63
N LYS A 118 -2.91 12.72 25.83
CA LYS A 118 -2.53 14.13 26.06
C LYS A 118 -1.02 14.33 26.25
N ASN A 119 -0.24 13.25 26.41
CA ASN A 119 1.21 13.34 26.52
C ASN A 119 1.83 13.53 25.13
N LYS A 120 2.21 14.76 24.81
CA LYS A 120 2.79 15.14 23.52
C LYS A 120 4.09 14.39 23.18
N PHE A 121 4.93 14.11 24.19
CA PHE A 121 6.17 13.37 23.97
C PHE A 121 5.90 11.90 23.59
N LEU A 122 5.02 11.23 24.35
CA LEU A 122 4.64 9.84 24.06
C LEU A 122 3.95 9.73 22.71
N LEU A 123 3.07 10.66 22.39
CA LEU A 123 2.38 10.73 21.09
C LEU A 123 3.39 10.89 19.95
N TRP A 124 4.29 11.85 20.07
CA TRP A 124 5.34 12.10 19.07
C TRP A 124 6.24 10.86 18.87
N LEU A 125 6.71 10.27 19.99
CA LEU A 125 7.58 9.09 19.96
C LEU A 125 6.90 7.89 19.30
N THR A 126 5.64 7.60 19.67
CA THR A 126 4.87 6.50 19.09
C THR A 126 4.67 6.69 17.59
N ARG A 127 4.29 7.90 17.16
CA ARG A 127 4.11 8.21 15.74
C ARG A 127 5.41 8.20 14.96
N LEU A 128 6.53 8.64 15.57
CA LEU A 128 7.84 8.55 14.96
C LEU A 128 8.24 7.10 14.72
N ILE A 129 8.11 6.24 15.72
CA ILE A 129 8.41 4.80 15.61
C ILE A 129 7.55 4.18 14.51
N LEU A 130 6.25 4.40 14.50
CA LEU A 130 5.35 3.91 13.45
C LEU A 130 5.73 4.45 12.07
N SER A 131 6.20 5.70 11.98
CA SER A 131 6.66 6.28 10.73
C SER A 131 7.90 5.56 10.20
N VAL A 132 8.87 5.27 11.05
CA VAL A 132 10.07 4.50 10.70
C VAL A 132 9.68 3.12 10.17
N PHE A 133 8.83 2.39 10.90
CA PHE A 133 8.34 1.08 10.43
C PHE A 133 7.67 1.15 9.05
N ARG A 134 6.90 2.17 8.75
CA ARG A 134 6.22 2.32 7.45
C ARG A 134 7.13 2.72 6.29
N THR A 135 8.33 3.24 6.56
CA THR A 135 9.27 3.58 5.49
C THR A 135 9.90 2.36 4.83
N LEU A 136 9.91 1.23 5.52
CA LEU A 136 10.51 -0.01 5.01
C LEU A 136 9.46 -0.80 4.19
N PRO A 137 9.77 -1.16 2.94
CA PRO A 137 8.95 -2.09 2.17
C PRO A 137 8.88 -3.47 2.83
N VAL A 138 7.76 -4.18 2.68
CA VAL A 138 7.57 -5.53 3.24
C VAL A 138 8.67 -6.51 2.81
N LEU A 139 9.21 -6.35 1.60
CA LEU A 139 10.28 -7.17 1.04
C LEU A 139 11.59 -7.02 1.83
N VAL A 140 11.88 -5.82 2.32
CA VAL A 140 13.05 -5.55 3.16
C VAL A 140 12.90 -6.24 4.52
N TYR A 141 11.70 -6.20 5.13
CA TYR A 141 11.43 -6.97 6.34
C TYR A 141 11.65 -8.45 6.13
N ALA A 142 11.11 -9.01 5.05
CA ALA A 142 11.26 -10.42 4.74
C ALA A 142 12.73 -10.81 4.55
N ALA A 143 13.50 -10.01 3.82
CA ALA A 143 14.93 -10.27 3.61
C ALA A 143 15.72 -10.25 4.93
N ILE A 144 15.51 -9.24 5.79
CA ILE A 144 16.18 -9.14 7.10
C ILE A 144 15.79 -10.32 7.99
N LEU A 145 14.50 -10.67 8.04
CA LEU A 145 14.01 -11.75 8.90
C LEU A 145 14.42 -13.12 8.38
N ALA A 146 14.54 -13.30 7.05
CA ALA A 146 15.09 -14.51 6.46
C ALA A 146 16.58 -14.71 6.82
N LEU A 147 17.35 -13.64 6.92
CA LEU A 147 18.75 -13.70 7.37
C LEU A 147 18.87 -14.05 8.87
N ILE A 148 17.92 -13.61 9.70
CA ILE A 148 17.94 -13.82 11.15
C ILE A 148 17.38 -15.20 11.52
N PHE A 149 16.21 -15.57 10.97
CA PHE A 149 15.45 -16.75 11.37
C PHE A 149 15.57 -17.92 10.38
N GLY A 150 16.28 -17.71 9.27
CA GLY A 150 16.35 -18.67 8.17
C GLY A 150 15.27 -18.43 7.12
N PHE A 151 15.49 -19.03 5.95
CA PHE A 151 14.51 -18.99 4.85
C PHE A 151 13.28 -19.83 5.21
N GLY A 152 12.10 -19.37 4.84
CA GLY A 152 10.84 -20.10 5.06
C GLY A 152 9.67 -19.21 5.48
N THR A 153 8.54 -19.88 5.72
CA THR A 153 7.24 -19.23 6.01
C THR A 153 7.24 -18.42 7.31
N LEU A 154 8.12 -18.73 8.28
CA LEU A 154 8.26 -17.96 9.52
C LEU A 154 8.72 -16.52 9.23
N ALA A 155 9.78 -16.37 8.41
CA ALA A 155 10.28 -15.06 8.02
C ALA A 155 9.23 -14.24 7.27
N GLY A 156 8.48 -14.88 6.36
CA GLY A 156 7.36 -14.26 5.65
C GLY A 156 6.22 -13.83 6.56
N THR A 157 5.83 -14.70 7.49
CA THR A 157 4.77 -14.40 8.48
C THR A 157 5.14 -13.18 9.35
N LEU A 158 6.36 -13.15 9.87
CA LEU A 158 6.85 -12.04 10.70
C LEU A 158 6.98 -10.74 9.89
N ALA A 159 7.42 -10.81 8.63
CA ALA A 159 7.49 -9.65 7.75
C ALA A 159 6.10 -9.04 7.48
N ILE A 160 5.11 -9.89 7.17
CA ILE A 160 3.72 -9.47 6.99
C ILE A 160 3.16 -8.90 8.30
N MET A 161 3.46 -9.52 9.44
CA MET A 161 3.03 -9.04 10.76
C MET A 161 3.56 -7.63 11.04
N MET A 162 4.86 -7.38 10.85
CA MET A 162 5.47 -6.06 11.08
C MET A 162 4.91 -4.99 10.13
N PHE A 163 4.77 -5.34 8.87
CA PHE A 163 4.20 -4.45 7.86
C PHE A 163 2.74 -4.10 8.17
N THR A 164 1.92 -5.11 8.46
CA THR A 164 0.51 -4.93 8.82
C THR A 164 0.37 -4.12 10.11
N PHE A 165 1.16 -4.43 11.13
CA PHE A 165 1.19 -3.68 12.39
C PHE A 165 1.40 -2.19 12.16
N ALA A 166 2.38 -1.80 11.36
CA ALA A 166 2.71 -0.40 11.12
C ALA A 166 1.60 0.34 10.35
N ILE A 167 1.02 -0.29 9.32
CA ILE A 167 -0.03 0.30 8.50
C ILE A 167 -1.34 0.37 9.28
N MET A 168 -1.75 -0.75 9.90
CA MET A 168 -2.99 -0.83 10.68
C MET A 168 -2.99 0.14 11.85
N SER A 169 -1.87 0.27 12.57
CA SER A 169 -1.76 1.24 13.67
C SER A 169 -2.02 2.66 13.17
N LYS A 170 -1.50 3.02 11.98
CA LYS A 170 -1.75 4.34 11.40
C LYS A 170 -3.22 4.52 11.03
N MET A 171 -3.77 3.62 10.24
CA MET A 171 -5.15 3.73 9.77
C MET A 171 -6.11 3.77 10.96
N LEU A 172 -5.82 2.98 11.99
CA LEU A 172 -6.68 2.87 13.16
C LEU A 172 -6.63 4.12 14.06
N TYR A 173 -5.46 4.70 14.33
CA TYR A 173 -5.44 5.94 15.11
C TYR A 173 -6.10 7.10 14.35
N GLU A 174 -6.00 7.16 13.03
CA GLU A 174 -6.72 8.14 12.21
C GLU A 174 -8.25 7.95 12.32
N VAL A 175 -8.74 6.71 12.32
CA VAL A 175 -10.15 6.41 12.58
C VAL A 175 -10.56 6.85 13.99
N ILE A 176 -9.76 6.52 15.01
CA ILE A 176 -10.04 6.92 16.41
C ILE A 176 -10.10 8.45 16.55
N GLU A 177 -9.31 9.20 15.78
CA GLU A 177 -9.33 10.66 15.82
C GLU A 177 -10.58 11.29 15.19
N THR A 178 -11.34 10.54 14.41
CA THR A 178 -12.58 11.03 13.75
C THR A 178 -13.86 10.71 14.48
N ILE A 179 -13.84 9.83 15.50
CA ILE A 179 -15.06 9.43 16.23
C ILE A 179 -15.49 10.46 17.27
N ASP A 180 -16.76 10.38 17.67
CA ASP A 180 -17.30 11.15 18.79
C ASP A 180 -16.77 10.60 20.12
N LEU A 181 -16.14 11.48 20.91
CA LEU A 181 -15.60 11.16 22.23
C LEU A 181 -16.62 11.34 23.37
N GLY A 182 -17.85 11.72 23.10
CA GLY A 182 -18.86 11.96 24.15
C GLY A 182 -19.02 10.76 25.08
N ALA A 183 -19.17 9.55 24.52
CA ALA A 183 -19.28 8.31 25.29
C ALA A 183 -17.98 8.01 26.09
N TYR A 184 -16.83 8.26 25.51
CA TYR A 184 -15.54 8.07 26.16
C TYR A 184 -15.37 9.00 27.38
N THR A 185 -15.64 10.30 27.21
CA THR A 185 -15.54 11.29 28.29
C THR A 185 -16.57 11.03 29.39
N ALA A 186 -17.76 10.53 29.07
CA ALA A 186 -18.76 10.14 30.06
C ALA A 186 -18.25 8.99 30.93
N VAL A 187 -17.67 7.93 30.33
CA VAL A 187 -17.10 6.81 31.08
C VAL A 187 -15.87 7.24 31.90
N GLU A 188 -15.00 8.11 31.38
CA GLU A 188 -13.86 8.65 32.11
C GLU A 188 -14.29 9.48 33.33
N SER A 189 -15.40 10.24 33.20
CA SER A 189 -15.97 11.06 34.28
C SER A 189 -16.51 10.24 35.48
N THR A 190 -16.81 8.95 35.27
CA THR A 190 -17.19 8.04 36.38
C THR A 190 -16.00 7.52 37.20
N GLY A 191 -14.77 7.99 36.91
CA GLY A 191 -13.53 7.54 37.56
C GLY A 191 -12.90 6.32 36.92
N SER A 192 -13.35 5.90 35.73
CA SER A 192 -12.80 4.77 35.00
C SER A 192 -11.40 5.10 34.47
N THR A 193 -10.55 4.08 34.36
CA THR A 193 -9.23 4.24 33.75
C THR A 193 -9.35 4.42 32.23
N LYS A 194 -8.37 5.12 31.61
CA LYS A 194 -8.34 5.37 30.17
C LYS A 194 -8.44 4.09 29.32
N PRO A 195 -7.70 2.99 29.62
CA PRO A 195 -7.87 1.73 28.88
C PRO A 195 -9.28 1.14 29.01
N THR A 196 -9.88 1.20 30.20
CA THR A 196 -11.25 0.71 30.41
C THR A 196 -12.26 1.56 29.62
N ALA A 197 -12.15 2.89 29.68
CA ALA A 197 -13.00 3.79 28.89
C ALA A 197 -12.81 3.56 27.37
N PHE A 198 -11.60 3.27 26.91
CA PHE A 198 -11.35 2.92 25.51
C PHE A 198 -12.07 1.63 25.11
N VAL A 199 -11.91 0.55 25.88
CA VAL A 199 -12.52 -0.75 25.56
C VAL A 199 -14.04 -0.68 25.60
N THR A 200 -14.63 0.08 26.51
CA THR A 200 -16.08 0.15 26.67
C THR A 200 -16.76 1.15 25.73
N ALA A 201 -16.12 2.28 25.44
CA ALA A 201 -16.75 3.36 24.67
C ALA A 201 -16.20 3.50 23.24
N ILE A 202 -14.90 3.35 23.01
CA ILE A 202 -14.29 3.56 21.69
C ILE A 202 -14.26 2.28 20.88
N LEU A 203 -13.79 1.18 21.46
CA LEU A 203 -13.62 -0.08 20.74
C LEU A 203 -14.90 -0.54 20.03
N PRO A 204 -16.10 -0.50 20.63
CA PRO A 204 -17.33 -0.87 19.92
C PRO A 204 -17.63 0.03 18.72
N GLN A 205 -17.31 1.32 18.81
CA GLN A 205 -17.53 2.27 17.71
C GLN A 205 -16.59 2.03 16.52
N ILE A 206 -15.32 1.68 16.79
CA ILE A 206 -14.33 1.45 15.75
C ILE A 206 -14.31 -0.01 15.26
N LEU A 207 -14.95 -0.94 15.95
CA LEU A 207 -14.88 -2.37 15.63
C LEU A 207 -15.26 -2.71 14.19
N PRO A 208 -16.33 -2.16 13.60
CA PRO A 208 -16.65 -2.40 12.20
C PRO A 208 -15.55 -1.93 11.25
N ALA A 209 -14.99 -0.73 11.50
CA ALA A 209 -13.88 -0.19 10.72
C ALA A 209 -12.61 -1.02 10.90
N TYR A 210 -12.29 -1.41 12.15
CA TYR A 210 -11.14 -2.26 12.46
C TYR A 210 -11.20 -3.61 11.74
N LEU A 211 -12.35 -4.30 11.79
CA LEU A 211 -12.54 -5.58 11.10
C LEU A 211 -12.45 -5.42 9.59
N SER A 212 -13.04 -4.34 9.06
CA SER A 212 -12.95 -4.01 7.63
C SER A 212 -11.50 -3.78 7.17
N LEU A 213 -10.72 -3.03 7.94
CA LEU A 213 -9.31 -2.77 7.68
C LEU A 213 -8.43 -4.02 7.83
N SER A 214 -8.74 -4.89 8.80
CA SER A 214 -8.03 -6.15 9.01
C SER A 214 -8.24 -7.11 7.83
N LEU A 215 -9.48 -7.23 7.35
CA LEU A 215 -9.79 -8.02 6.15
C LEU A 215 -9.12 -7.46 4.90
N TYR A 216 -9.09 -6.14 4.75
CA TYR A 216 -8.39 -5.48 3.66
C TYR A 216 -6.87 -5.72 3.70
N SER A 217 -6.28 -5.66 4.90
CA SER A 217 -4.86 -5.97 5.09
C SER A 217 -4.53 -7.41 4.72
N PHE A 218 -5.37 -8.37 5.12
CA PHE A 218 -5.22 -9.77 4.75
C PHE A 218 -5.27 -9.96 3.22
N GLU A 219 -6.24 -9.34 2.54
CA GLU A 219 -6.38 -9.38 1.08
C GLU A 219 -5.13 -8.87 0.35
N ILE A 220 -4.56 -7.75 0.80
CA ILE A 220 -3.33 -7.21 0.22
C ILE A 220 -2.13 -8.11 0.52
N ASN A 221 -2.05 -8.65 1.73
CA ASN A 221 -0.91 -9.44 2.17
C ASN A 221 -0.77 -10.77 1.43
N ILE A 222 -1.85 -11.36 0.91
CA ILE A 222 -1.75 -12.54 0.04
C ILE A 222 -0.99 -12.20 -1.25
N ARG A 223 -1.22 -11.03 -1.82
CA ARG A 223 -0.49 -10.57 -3.01
C ARG A 223 0.99 -10.31 -2.68
N TYR A 224 1.26 -9.71 -1.52
CA TYR A 224 2.64 -9.49 -1.08
C TYR A 224 3.36 -10.81 -0.77
N ALA A 225 2.68 -11.77 -0.15
CA ALA A 225 3.24 -13.08 0.15
C ALA A 225 3.76 -13.82 -1.10
N ALA A 226 3.09 -13.65 -2.24
CA ALA A 226 3.56 -14.18 -3.52
C ALA A 226 4.90 -13.57 -3.97
N ILE A 227 5.18 -12.32 -3.59
CA ILE A 227 6.43 -11.63 -3.93
C ILE A 227 7.53 -11.96 -2.91
N LEU A 228 7.18 -12.20 -1.65
CA LEU A 228 8.14 -12.48 -0.57
C LEU A 228 8.96 -13.75 -0.79
N GLY A 229 8.46 -14.67 -1.61
CA GLY A 229 9.20 -15.87 -2.00
C GLY A 229 10.55 -15.58 -2.69
N TRP A 230 10.66 -14.46 -3.40
CA TRP A 230 11.90 -14.04 -4.08
C TRP A 230 13.06 -13.73 -3.12
N VAL A 231 12.74 -13.44 -1.87
CA VAL A 231 13.73 -13.26 -0.79
C VAL A 231 13.79 -14.46 0.15
N GLY A 232 13.25 -15.62 -0.29
CA GLY A 232 13.30 -16.86 0.46
C GLY A 232 12.29 -16.97 1.61
N ALA A 233 11.24 -16.14 1.62
CA ALA A 233 10.21 -16.17 2.66
C ALA A 233 9.17 -17.31 2.48
N GLY A 234 9.43 -18.27 1.59
CA GLY A 234 8.57 -19.44 1.37
C GLY A 234 7.32 -19.17 0.56
N GLY A 235 6.39 -20.12 0.61
CA GLY A 235 5.09 -20.05 -0.07
C GLY A 235 5.16 -20.15 -1.59
N ILE A 236 4.07 -19.71 -2.24
CA ILE A 236 3.91 -19.78 -3.71
C ILE A 236 4.97 -18.99 -4.47
N GLY A 237 5.49 -17.91 -3.88
CA GLY A 237 6.48 -17.05 -4.51
C GLY A 237 7.82 -17.76 -4.73
N LEU A 238 8.25 -18.60 -3.79
CA LEU A 238 9.47 -19.42 -3.95
C LEU A 238 9.32 -20.42 -5.10
N LEU A 239 8.15 -21.06 -5.19
CA LEU A 239 7.85 -21.99 -6.28
C LEU A 239 7.82 -21.27 -7.64
N MET A 240 7.27 -20.06 -7.68
CA MET A 240 7.22 -19.24 -8.87
C MET A 240 8.63 -18.81 -9.32
N ASP A 241 9.48 -18.37 -8.40
CA ASP A 241 10.86 -17.97 -8.68
C ASP A 241 11.69 -19.14 -9.24
N ASP A 242 11.56 -20.33 -8.64
CA ASP A 242 12.19 -21.56 -9.13
C ASP A 242 11.76 -21.85 -10.58
N ARG A 243 10.46 -21.87 -10.88
CA ARG A 243 9.98 -22.18 -12.24
C ARG A 243 10.32 -21.10 -13.26
N MET A 244 10.33 -19.85 -12.88
CA MET A 244 10.78 -18.74 -13.75
C MET A 244 12.28 -18.85 -14.06
N SER A 245 13.11 -19.21 -13.08
CA SER A 245 14.54 -19.43 -13.26
C SER A 245 14.84 -20.56 -14.25
N TRP A 246 14.05 -21.63 -14.22
CA TRP A 246 14.13 -22.76 -15.17
C TRP A 246 13.43 -22.48 -16.50
N ARG A 247 12.79 -21.31 -16.68
CA ARG A 247 11.99 -20.95 -17.86
C ARG A 247 10.86 -21.95 -18.17
N ALA A 248 10.34 -22.62 -17.14
CA ALA A 248 9.24 -23.58 -17.22
C ALA A 248 7.90 -22.80 -17.24
N TYR A 249 7.64 -22.08 -18.33
CA TYR A 249 6.50 -21.15 -18.46
C TYR A 249 5.14 -21.87 -18.39
N ASN A 250 5.08 -23.16 -18.72
CA ASN A 250 3.89 -24.01 -18.62
C ASN A 250 3.46 -24.14 -17.15
N ASP A 251 4.44 -24.37 -16.25
CA ASP A 251 4.22 -24.48 -14.80
C ASP A 251 3.89 -23.11 -14.20
N VAL A 252 4.61 -22.07 -14.66
CA VAL A 252 4.36 -20.67 -14.21
C VAL A 252 2.93 -20.25 -14.49
N PHE A 253 2.35 -20.64 -15.63
CA PHE A 253 0.95 -20.35 -15.94
C PHE A 253 0.00 -20.98 -14.91
N VAL A 254 0.21 -22.24 -14.54
CA VAL A 254 -0.62 -22.93 -13.55
C VAL A 254 -0.52 -22.25 -12.18
N ILE A 255 0.71 -21.87 -11.78
CA ILE A 255 0.94 -21.13 -10.51
C ILE A 255 0.18 -19.80 -10.52
N LEU A 256 0.31 -19.00 -11.58
CA LEU A 256 -0.36 -17.71 -11.73
C LEU A 256 -1.88 -17.85 -11.76
N LEU A 257 -2.39 -18.86 -12.44
CA LEU A 257 -3.84 -19.11 -12.51
C LEU A 257 -4.42 -19.46 -11.14
N VAL A 258 -3.77 -20.35 -10.37
CA VAL A 258 -4.19 -20.72 -9.03
C VAL A 258 -4.13 -19.51 -8.10
N LEU A 259 -3.02 -18.76 -8.14
CA LEU A 259 -2.88 -17.52 -7.37
C LEU A 259 -3.99 -16.51 -7.70
N PHE A 260 -4.26 -16.29 -8.97
CA PHE A 260 -5.34 -15.39 -9.43
C PHE A 260 -6.71 -15.82 -8.90
N LEU A 261 -7.05 -17.10 -9.05
CA LEU A 261 -8.35 -17.63 -8.60
C LEU A 261 -8.52 -17.49 -7.08
N ILE A 262 -7.47 -17.76 -6.31
CA ILE A 262 -7.51 -17.64 -4.85
C ILE A 262 -7.59 -16.19 -4.42
N VAL A 263 -6.79 -15.30 -5.01
CA VAL A 263 -6.86 -13.86 -4.72
C VAL A 263 -8.25 -13.30 -4.99
N VAL A 264 -8.84 -13.61 -6.16
CA VAL A 264 -10.20 -13.18 -6.51
C VAL A 264 -11.24 -13.75 -5.54
N SER A 265 -11.12 -15.02 -5.16
CA SER A 265 -12.04 -15.66 -4.20
C SER A 265 -12.00 -15.00 -2.83
N ILE A 266 -10.80 -14.72 -2.33
CA ILE A 266 -10.60 -14.05 -1.04
C ILE A 266 -11.06 -12.59 -1.09
N GLU A 267 -10.80 -11.87 -2.19
CA GLU A 267 -11.29 -10.51 -2.40
C GLU A 267 -12.82 -10.46 -2.37
N GLN A 268 -13.51 -11.38 -3.07
CA GLN A 268 -14.96 -11.44 -3.07
C GLN A 268 -15.52 -11.78 -1.68
N LEU A 269 -14.90 -12.75 -0.98
CA LEU A 269 -15.30 -13.10 0.38
C LEU A 269 -15.11 -11.92 1.35
N SER A 270 -13.94 -11.27 1.32
CA SER A 270 -13.66 -10.08 2.12
C SER A 270 -14.64 -8.96 1.84
N ARG A 271 -14.95 -8.72 0.57
CA ARG A 271 -15.94 -7.70 0.15
C ARG A 271 -17.33 -8.02 0.66
N TYR A 272 -17.75 -9.28 0.60
CA TYR A 272 -19.05 -9.72 1.12
C TYR A 272 -19.16 -9.52 2.65
N VAL A 273 -18.12 -9.90 3.40
CA VAL A 273 -18.06 -9.73 4.86
C VAL A 273 -18.06 -8.25 5.23
N ARG A 274 -17.24 -7.43 4.57
CA ARG A 274 -17.16 -5.97 4.83
C ARG A 274 -18.50 -5.26 4.61
N LYS A 275 -19.28 -5.66 3.59
CA LYS A 275 -20.63 -5.11 3.36
C LYS A 275 -21.63 -5.40 4.48
N ARG A 276 -21.37 -6.41 5.31
CA ARG A 276 -22.22 -6.73 6.47
C ARG A 276 -21.76 -6.07 7.77
N LEU A 277 -20.53 -5.55 7.79
CA LEU A 277 -19.96 -4.85 8.93
C LEU A 277 -20.25 -3.35 8.90
N ALA A 278 -20.46 -2.80 7.71
CA ALA A 278 -20.86 -1.40 7.48
C ALA A 278 -22.39 -1.26 7.50
#